data_e00a97a3119c10eb0e03b526984f8a01
#
_entry.id   e00a97a3119c10eb0e03b526984f8a01
#
_cell.length_a   1.000
_cell.length_b   1.000
_cell.length_c   1.000
_cell.angle_alpha   90.00
_cell.angle_beta   90.00
_cell.angle_gamma   90.00
#
_symmetry.space_group_name_H-M   'P 1'
#
loop_
_entity.id
_entity.type
_entity.pdbx_description
1 polymer ?
#
loop_
_entity_poly.entity_id
_entity_poly.type
_entity_poly.pdbx_seq_one_letter_code
_entity_poly.pdbx_strand_id
1 'polypeptide(L)'
;MKYEIRPFVMLNDIEGIYEFADDNPSPVPFSVDTIRIGYPIVDYGKESYHDFPTSDGKPIEGTHLLLLEINALINKECDKGNNYAPHEKSDYCIEVIEIEDNIANVSIGS
;
A
#
# COMPACT_ATOMS: atom_id res chain seq x y z
N MET A 1 -10.13 4.43 15.68
CA MET A 1 -8.77 4.91 15.96
C MET A 1 -7.98 4.97 14.67
N LYS A 2 -7.18 5.99 14.51
CA LYS A 2 -6.37 6.21 13.32
C LYS A 2 -4.89 5.98 13.64
N TYR A 3 -4.23 5.21 12.80
CA TYR A 3 -2.81 4.89 12.96
C TYR A 3 -2.09 5.13 11.64
N GLU A 4 -0.93 5.78 11.69
CA GLU A 4 -0.19 6.16 10.50
C GLU A 4 1.18 5.48 10.47
N ILE A 5 1.54 4.95 9.30
CA ILE A 5 2.84 4.34 9.02
C ILE A 5 3.48 5.12 7.88
N ARG A 6 4.76 5.46 8.00
CA ARG A 6 5.49 6.22 6.98
C ARG A 6 6.72 5.45 6.50
N PRO A 7 6.53 4.41 5.67
CA PRO A 7 7.66 3.58 5.25
C PRO A 7 8.60 4.25 4.25
N PHE A 8 8.09 5.09 3.36
CA PHE A 8 8.88 5.71 2.30
C PHE A 8 9.79 4.69 1.61
N VAL A 9 9.22 3.55 1.24
CA VAL A 9 9.95 2.44 0.63
C VAL A 9 9.60 2.35 -0.85
N MET A 10 10.63 2.15 -1.69
CA MET A 10 10.41 2.02 -3.12
C MET A 10 9.69 0.70 -3.44
N LEU A 11 8.89 0.73 -4.49
CA LEU A 11 8.20 -0.46 -4.96
C LEU A 11 9.24 -1.53 -5.31
N ASN A 12 8.97 -2.75 -4.89
CA ASN A 12 9.84 -3.92 -5.10
C ASN A 12 11.14 -3.94 -4.31
N ASP A 13 11.33 -2.97 -3.41
CA ASP A 13 12.45 -3.00 -2.48
C ASP A 13 12.07 -3.88 -1.28
N ILE A 14 12.11 -5.19 -1.47
CA ILE A 14 11.68 -6.16 -0.47
C ILE A 14 12.54 -6.10 0.79
N GLU A 15 13.84 -5.91 0.62
CA GLU A 15 14.76 -5.77 1.75
C GLU A 15 14.40 -4.53 2.59
N GLY A 16 14.11 -3.41 1.92
CA GLY A 16 13.69 -2.18 2.60
C GLY A 16 12.37 -2.37 3.35
N ILE A 17 11.44 -3.16 2.80
CA ILE A 17 10.18 -3.48 3.48
C ILE A 17 10.46 -4.22 4.80
N TYR A 18 11.30 -5.24 4.77
CA TYR A 18 11.64 -6.00 5.98
C TYR A 18 12.39 -5.14 7.01
N GLU A 19 13.35 -4.34 6.55
CA GLU A 19 14.09 -3.45 7.43
C GLU A 19 13.17 -2.45 8.13
N PHE A 20 12.27 -1.83 7.39
CA PHE A 20 11.32 -0.88 7.96
C PHE A 20 10.42 -1.57 8.99
N ALA A 21 9.87 -2.73 8.66
CA ALA A 21 8.96 -3.44 9.55
C ALA A 21 9.65 -3.90 10.83
N ASP A 22 10.90 -4.33 10.74
CA ASP A 22 11.69 -4.75 11.91
C ASP A 22 12.02 -3.57 12.82
N ASP A 23 12.33 -2.42 12.23
CA ASP A 23 12.72 -1.21 13.00
C ASP A 23 11.52 -0.45 13.54
N ASN A 24 10.33 -0.68 12.99
CA ASN A 24 9.12 0.07 13.32
C ASN A 24 7.94 -0.86 13.62
N PRO A 25 8.01 -1.65 14.69
CA PRO A 25 6.88 -2.49 15.06
C PRO A 25 5.68 -1.62 15.43
N SER A 26 4.49 -2.08 15.07
CA SER A 26 3.27 -1.34 15.38
C SER A 26 3.07 -1.20 16.89
N PRO A 27 2.95 0.04 17.41
CA PRO A 27 2.71 0.24 18.85
C PRO A 27 1.30 -0.17 19.28
N VAL A 28 0.39 -0.34 18.32
CA VAL A 28 -0.99 -0.78 18.59
C VAL A 28 -1.34 -1.90 17.62
N PRO A 29 -2.15 -2.87 18.05
CA PRO A 29 -2.65 -3.90 17.13
C PRO A 29 -3.55 -3.26 16.08
N PHE A 30 -3.45 -3.74 14.85
CA PHE A 30 -4.37 -3.32 13.78
C PHE A 30 -4.81 -4.54 12.99
N SER A 31 -5.89 -4.36 12.24
CA SER A 31 -6.43 -5.39 11.36
C SER A 31 -6.91 -4.70 10.09
N VAL A 32 -6.37 -5.10 8.94
CA VAL A 32 -6.70 -4.48 7.66
C VAL A 32 -7.30 -5.54 6.74
N ASP A 33 -8.51 -5.30 6.28
CA ASP A 33 -9.18 -6.17 5.30
C ASP A 33 -9.34 -5.49 3.93
N THR A 34 -9.11 -4.19 3.85
CA THR A 34 -9.28 -3.40 2.63
C THR A 34 -8.10 -2.46 2.43
N ILE A 35 -7.57 -2.41 1.21
CA ILE A 35 -6.49 -1.50 0.84
C ILE A 35 -7.05 -0.47 -0.13
N ARG A 36 -6.97 0.81 0.24
CA ARG A 36 -7.47 1.92 -0.56
C ARG A 36 -6.31 2.62 -1.23
N ILE A 37 -6.34 2.67 -2.56
CA ILE A 37 -5.27 3.25 -3.36
C ILE A 37 -5.86 4.28 -4.31
N GLY A 38 -5.24 5.45 -4.35
CA GLY A 38 -5.61 6.52 -5.27
C GLY A 38 -4.61 6.66 -6.41
N TYR A 39 -4.42 7.91 -6.86
CA TYR A 39 -3.44 8.24 -7.88
C TYR A 39 -2.03 7.83 -7.44
N PRO A 40 -1.16 7.31 -8.30
CA PRO A 40 -1.29 7.20 -9.76
C PRO A 40 -1.86 5.86 -10.26
N ILE A 41 -2.35 5.03 -9.38
CA ILE A 41 -2.89 3.71 -9.75
C ILE A 41 -4.35 3.81 -10.19
N VAL A 42 -5.05 4.83 -9.67
CA VAL A 42 -6.45 5.08 -10.01
C VAL A 42 -6.56 6.33 -10.88
N ASP A 43 -7.37 6.26 -11.93
CA ASP A 43 -7.60 7.36 -12.86
C ASP A 43 -8.49 8.44 -12.24
N TYR A 44 -7.93 9.59 -12.01
CA TYR A 44 -8.64 10.75 -11.47
C TYR A 44 -9.87 11.17 -12.28
N GLY A 45 -9.92 10.83 -13.54
CA GLY A 45 -11.07 11.18 -14.37
C GLY A 45 -12.34 10.42 -14.00
N LYS A 46 -12.22 9.36 -13.25
CA LYS A 46 -13.34 8.45 -12.90
C LYS A 46 -13.58 8.35 -11.42
N GLU A 47 -12.54 8.09 -10.66
CA GLU A 47 -12.62 7.94 -9.19
C GLU A 47 -11.39 8.56 -8.55
N SER A 48 -11.53 8.97 -7.29
CA SER A 48 -10.39 9.48 -6.53
C SER A 48 -9.60 8.36 -5.87
N TYR A 49 -10.21 7.19 -5.70
CA TYR A 49 -9.56 6.01 -5.11
C TYR A 49 -10.31 4.76 -5.51
N HIS A 50 -9.68 3.61 -5.26
CA HIS A 50 -10.32 2.30 -5.41
C HIS A 50 -9.97 1.43 -4.21
N ASP A 51 -10.95 0.65 -3.74
CA ASP A 51 -10.78 -0.24 -2.60
C ASP A 51 -10.56 -1.66 -3.09
N PHE A 52 -9.50 -2.29 -2.61
CA PHE A 52 -9.13 -3.67 -2.94
C PHE A 52 -9.22 -4.54 -1.70
N PRO A 53 -9.86 -5.72 -1.80
CA PRO A 53 -9.81 -6.67 -0.69
C PRO A 53 -8.42 -7.30 -0.59
N THR A 54 -8.10 -7.87 0.58
CA THR A 54 -6.88 -8.66 0.72
C THR A 54 -6.94 -9.88 -0.20
N SER A 55 -5.77 -10.33 -0.68
CA SER A 55 -5.69 -11.36 -1.72
C SER A 55 -6.25 -12.72 -1.28
N ASP A 56 -6.14 -13.05 0.01
CA ASP A 56 -6.62 -14.32 0.56
C ASP A 56 -7.94 -14.17 1.33
N GLY A 57 -8.51 -12.97 1.36
CA GLY A 57 -9.75 -12.70 2.08
C GLY A 57 -9.60 -12.65 3.60
N LYS A 58 -8.38 -12.71 4.12
CA LYS A 58 -8.12 -12.68 5.57
C LYS A 58 -7.55 -11.33 5.99
N PRO A 59 -7.87 -10.85 7.20
CA PRO A 59 -7.28 -9.61 7.70
C PRO A 59 -5.78 -9.70 7.84
N ILE A 60 -5.11 -8.58 7.59
CA ILE A 60 -3.66 -8.44 7.74
C ILE A 60 -3.40 -7.71 9.06
N GLU A 61 -2.56 -8.30 9.91
CA GLU A 61 -2.30 -7.78 11.26
C GLU A 61 -0.83 -7.40 11.50
N GLY A 62 0.04 -7.58 10.53
CA GLY A 62 1.46 -7.27 10.65
C GLY A 62 1.94 -6.25 9.63
N THR A 63 2.85 -5.35 10.05
CA THR A 63 3.37 -4.30 9.17
C THR A 63 4.05 -4.87 7.94
N HIS A 64 4.91 -5.86 8.09
CA HIS A 64 5.62 -6.43 6.94
C HIS A 64 4.65 -7.12 5.95
N LEU A 65 3.65 -7.83 6.49
CA LEU A 65 2.64 -8.47 5.63
C LEU A 65 1.80 -7.44 4.89
N LEU A 66 1.46 -6.34 5.56
CA LEU A 66 0.70 -5.25 4.94
C LEU A 66 1.50 -4.62 3.80
N LEU A 67 2.78 -4.31 4.03
CA LEU A 67 3.63 -3.72 3.00
C LEU A 67 3.84 -4.67 1.82
N LEU A 68 4.02 -5.97 2.08
CA LEU A 68 4.16 -6.96 1.00
C LEU A 68 2.87 -7.08 0.19
N GLU A 69 1.71 -7.04 0.83
CA GLU A 69 0.42 -7.08 0.13
C GLU A 69 0.25 -5.84 -0.75
N ILE A 70 0.55 -4.65 -0.22
CA ILE A 70 0.47 -3.40 -0.97
C ILE A 70 1.41 -3.44 -2.17
N ASN A 71 2.64 -3.90 -1.96
CA ASN A 71 3.63 -4.02 -3.02
C ASN A 71 3.13 -4.94 -4.15
N ALA A 72 2.61 -6.10 -3.79
CA ALA A 72 2.07 -7.06 -4.75
C ALA A 72 0.87 -6.49 -5.51
N LEU A 73 -0.01 -5.79 -4.81
CA LEU A 73 -1.20 -5.18 -5.40
C LEU A 73 -0.84 -4.11 -6.41
N ILE A 74 0.11 -3.22 -6.08
CA ILE A 74 0.55 -2.17 -7.00
C ILE A 74 1.17 -2.80 -8.26
N ASN A 75 2.01 -3.81 -8.10
CA ASN A 75 2.59 -4.51 -9.23
C ASN A 75 1.51 -5.11 -10.13
N LYS A 76 0.52 -5.75 -9.54
CA LYS A 76 -0.58 -6.37 -10.28
C LYS A 76 -1.38 -5.34 -11.08
N GLU A 77 -1.68 -4.19 -10.48
CA GLU A 77 -2.42 -3.13 -11.17
C GLU A 77 -1.58 -2.49 -12.27
N CYS A 78 -0.29 -2.28 -12.06
CA CYS A 78 0.60 -1.78 -13.10
C CYS A 78 0.69 -2.77 -14.27
N ASP A 79 0.77 -4.06 -13.99
CA ASP A 79 0.83 -5.10 -15.02
C ASP A 79 -0.44 -5.18 -15.85
N LYS A 80 -1.57 -4.76 -15.29
CA LYS A 80 -2.84 -4.63 -16.03
C LYS A 80 -2.94 -3.33 -16.83
N GLY A 81 -1.97 -2.42 -16.70
CA GLY A 81 -2.02 -1.12 -17.33
C GLY A 81 -2.82 -0.09 -16.55
N ASN A 82 -3.10 -0.34 -15.29
CA ASN A 82 -3.92 0.54 -14.44
C ASN A 82 -3.11 1.61 -13.70
N ASN A 83 -2.00 2.05 -14.28
CA ASN A 83 -1.24 3.15 -13.73
C ASN A 83 -1.42 4.38 -14.62
N TYR A 84 -1.76 5.49 -13.99
CA TYR A 84 -2.19 6.70 -14.70
C TYR A 84 -1.08 7.38 -15.50
N ALA A 85 0.09 7.53 -14.95
CA ALA A 85 1.15 8.29 -15.57
C ALA A 85 2.14 7.38 -16.31
N PRO A 86 2.97 7.93 -17.22
CA PRO A 86 3.99 7.15 -17.90
C PRO A 86 5.18 6.85 -16.99
N HIS A 87 4.91 6.52 -15.73
CA HIS A 87 5.93 6.14 -14.77
C HIS A 87 6.15 4.64 -14.81
N GLU A 88 7.39 4.23 -14.69
CA GLU A 88 7.72 2.83 -14.55
C GLU A 88 7.55 2.41 -13.09
N LYS A 89 7.41 1.10 -12.85
CA LYS A 89 7.24 0.57 -11.50
C LYS A 89 8.34 1.05 -10.53
N SER A 90 9.57 1.15 -11.04
CA SER A 90 10.73 1.58 -10.25
C SER A 90 10.63 3.03 -9.76
N ASP A 91 9.73 3.82 -10.33
CA ASP A 91 9.55 5.21 -9.94
C ASP A 91 8.57 5.38 -8.77
N TYR A 92 7.84 4.34 -8.41
CA TYR A 92 6.83 4.43 -7.35
C TYR A 92 7.41 4.18 -5.98
N CYS A 93 6.91 4.93 -5.01
CA CYS A 93 7.30 4.83 -3.61
C CYS A 93 6.03 4.70 -2.75
N ILE A 94 6.01 3.71 -1.87
CA ILE A 94 4.95 3.60 -0.86
C ILE A 94 5.33 4.57 0.25
N GLU A 95 4.65 5.71 0.32
CA GLU A 95 5.04 6.82 1.20
C GLU A 95 4.38 6.73 2.57
N VAL A 96 3.05 6.78 2.61
CA VAL A 96 2.32 6.85 3.85
C VAL A 96 1.12 5.90 3.80
N ILE A 97 0.86 5.22 4.89
CA ILE A 97 -0.31 4.35 5.04
C ILE A 97 -1.07 4.81 6.28
N GLU A 98 -2.34 5.20 6.10
CA GLU A 98 -3.22 5.54 7.20
C GLU A 98 -4.19 4.38 7.42
N ILE A 99 -4.22 3.83 8.63
CA ILE A 99 -5.10 2.71 8.98
C ILE A 99 -6.23 3.23 9.86
N GLU A 100 -7.47 3.05 9.39
CA GLU A 100 -8.68 3.44 10.10
C GLU A 100 -9.84 2.55 9.65
N ASP A 101 -10.62 2.05 10.58
CA ASP A 101 -11.81 1.22 10.29
C ASP A 101 -11.50 0.01 9.39
N ASN A 102 -10.39 -0.67 9.67
CA ASN A 102 -9.91 -1.83 8.93
C ASN A 102 -9.50 -1.53 7.48
N ILE A 103 -9.35 -0.26 7.15
CA ILE A 103 -8.93 0.19 5.81
C ILE A 103 -7.51 0.78 5.90
N ALA A 104 -6.63 0.32 5.01
CA ALA A 104 -5.31 0.92 4.84
C ALA A 104 -5.37 1.86 3.63
N ASN A 105 -5.31 3.16 3.89
CA ASN A 105 -5.31 4.18 2.84
C ASN A 105 -3.86 4.50 2.47
N VAL A 106 -3.48 4.15 1.25
CA VAL A 106 -2.09 4.18 0.79
C VAL A 106 -1.82 5.40 -0.08
N SER A 107 -0.81 6.19 0.29
CA SER A 107 -0.31 7.29 -0.52
C SER A 107 0.96 6.84 -1.25
N ILE A 108 0.95 7.01 -2.57
CA ILE A 108 2.04 6.59 -3.44
C ILE A 108 2.65 7.82 -4.10
N GLY A 109 3.98 7.92 -4.02
CA GLY A 109 4.73 8.96 -4.70
C GLY A 109 5.48 8.42 -5.91
N SER A 110 6.08 9.31 -6.65
CA SER A 110 6.89 8.95 -7.81
C SER A 110 8.13 9.85 -7.92
#